data_9d665b36ad0919e59665c3bdf835e108
#
_entry.id   9d665b36ad0919e59665c3bdf835e108
#
_cell.length_a   1.000
_cell.length_b   1.000
_cell.length_c   1.000
_cell.angle_alpha   90.00
_cell.angle_beta   90.00
_cell.angle_gamma   90.00
#
_symmetry.space_group_name_H-M   'P 1'
#
loop_
_entity.id
_entity.type
_entity.pdbx_description
1 polymer ?
#
loop_
_entity_poly.entity_id
_entity_poly.type
_entity_poly.pdbx_seq_one_letter_code
_entity_poly.pdbx_strand_id
1 'polypeptide(L)'
;MAAAPAQGVPTQLSHVALRVRDVGRAVDFYTNVVGLQLRNRRENAAFLGASEEQSHELALFGLGDTAEGPDPKGVGMYHMAWQMASFADLEQFHERLLTHGAKIAGYSDTSCNVMFFDPDGNELEAFWEAPKELREEARRPGGNPLPRLAR
;
A
#
# COMPACT_ATOMS: atom_id res chain seq x y z
N MET A 1 10.12 -20.92 -28.93
CA MET A 1 8.74 -21.30 -28.57
C MET A 1 8.56 -21.00 -27.09
N ALA A 2 7.60 -20.16 -26.72
CA ALA A 2 7.26 -19.95 -25.29
C ALA A 2 6.68 -21.28 -24.76
N ALA A 3 7.11 -21.70 -23.57
CA ALA A 3 6.55 -22.86 -22.90
C ALA A 3 5.05 -22.63 -22.65
N ALA A 4 4.22 -23.65 -22.77
CA ALA A 4 2.83 -23.57 -22.41
C ALA A 4 2.72 -23.16 -20.92
N PRO A 5 1.78 -22.28 -20.54
CA PRO A 5 1.61 -21.88 -19.14
C PRO A 5 1.34 -23.12 -18.29
N ALA A 6 1.97 -23.19 -17.13
CA ALA A 6 1.73 -24.26 -16.19
C ALA A 6 0.24 -24.26 -15.76
N GLN A 7 -0.34 -25.46 -15.56
CA GLN A 7 -1.70 -25.58 -15.04
C GLN A 7 -1.72 -25.39 -13.51
N GLY A 8 -2.81 -24.86 -12.98
CA GLY A 8 -2.98 -24.69 -11.53
C GLY A 8 -2.12 -23.57 -10.93
N VAL A 9 -1.73 -22.59 -11.71
CA VAL A 9 -1.00 -21.40 -11.23
C VAL A 9 -1.97 -20.35 -10.69
N PRO A 10 -1.58 -19.57 -9.65
CA PRO A 10 -2.36 -18.43 -9.20
C PRO A 10 -2.54 -17.40 -10.31
N THR A 11 -3.69 -16.78 -10.39
CA THR A 11 -3.98 -15.70 -11.36
C THR A 11 -3.57 -14.34 -10.85
N GLN A 12 -3.59 -14.15 -9.52
CA GLN A 12 -3.25 -12.88 -8.87
C GLN A 12 -3.01 -13.07 -7.35
N LEU A 13 -2.40 -12.08 -6.72
CA LEU A 13 -2.45 -11.91 -5.27
C LEU A 13 -3.81 -11.27 -4.93
N SER A 14 -4.68 -11.98 -4.21
CA SER A 14 -6.04 -11.52 -3.93
C SER A 14 -6.09 -10.58 -2.71
N HIS A 15 -5.48 -11.00 -1.60
CA HIS A 15 -5.52 -10.22 -0.36
C HIS A 15 -4.28 -10.45 0.50
N VAL A 16 -4.06 -9.50 1.41
CA VAL A 16 -3.09 -9.59 2.50
C VAL A 16 -3.86 -9.60 3.83
N ALA A 17 -3.44 -10.44 4.76
CA ALA A 17 -3.97 -10.45 6.11
C ALA A 17 -2.92 -9.90 7.09
N LEU A 18 -3.28 -8.84 7.82
CA LEU A 18 -2.46 -8.21 8.84
C LEU A 18 -2.96 -8.53 10.25
N ARG A 19 -2.04 -8.72 11.15
CA ARG A 19 -2.29 -8.68 12.58
C ARG A 19 -2.10 -7.24 13.06
N VAL A 20 -3.09 -6.72 13.77
CA VAL A 20 -3.10 -5.36 14.32
C VAL A 20 -3.42 -5.40 15.81
N ARG A 21 -3.01 -4.39 16.57
CA ARG A 21 -3.35 -4.33 18.00
C ARG A 21 -4.83 -4.08 18.19
N ASP A 22 -5.36 -3.05 17.56
CA ASP A 22 -6.75 -2.63 17.65
C ASP A 22 -7.38 -2.55 16.26
N VAL A 23 -8.43 -3.37 16.03
CA VAL A 23 -9.13 -3.41 14.73
C VAL A 23 -9.86 -2.11 14.44
N GLY A 24 -10.39 -1.42 15.46
CA GLY A 24 -11.08 -0.14 15.30
C GLY A 24 -10.14 0.93 14.77
N ARG A 25 -9.02 1.14 15.46
CA ARG A 25 -7.97 2.08 15.07
C ARG A 25 -7.42 1.78 13.68
N ALA A 26 -7.19 0.51 13.38
CA ALA A 26 -6.72 0.10 12.05
C ALA A 26 -7.78 0.39 10.98
N VAL A 27 -9.06 0.05 11.20
CA VAL A 27 -10.15 0.38 10.27
C VAL A 27 -10.20 1.89 10.02
N ASP A 28 -10.16 2.70 11.06
CA ASP A 28 -10.18 4.17 10.91
C ASP A 28 -9.02 4.68 10.05
N PHE A 29 -7.83 4.14 10.23
CA PHE A 29 -6.67 4.47 9.41
C PHE A 29 -6.85 4.03 7.95
N TYR A 30 -7.17 2.76 7.73
CA TYR A 30 -7.28 2.22 6.37
C TYR A 30 -8.47 2.80 5.59
N THR A 31 -9.53 3.26 6.26
CA THR A 31 -10.66 3.94 5.59
C THR A 31 -10.40 5.42 5.38
N ASN A 32 -9.97 6.16 6.40
CA ASN A 32 -9.88 7.62 6.34
C ASN A 32 -8.55 8.11 5.73
N VAL A 33 -7.47 7.36 5.89
CA VAL A 33 -6.14 7.73 5.41
C VAL A 33 -5.82 7.01 4.09
N VAL A 34 -5.89 5.69 4.07
CA VAL A 34 -5.60 4.92 2.86
C VAL A 34 -6.75 5.04 1.84
N GLY A 35 -7.99 5.15 2.29
CA GLY A 35 -9.16 5.32 1.44
C GLY A 35 -9.84 4.01 1.05
N LEU A 36 -9.56 2.92 1.77
CA LEU A 36 -10.22 1.64 1.54
C LEU A 36 -11.67 1.68 2.03
N GLN A 37 -12.50 0.84 1.45
CA GLN A 37 -13.89 0.67 1.87
C GLN A 37 -14.01 -0.52 2.82
N LEU A 38 -14.65 -0.31 3.97
CA LEU A 38 -14.99 -1.39 4.88
C LEU A 38 -16.06 -2.28 4.24
N ARG A 39 -15.73 -3.55 3.99
CA ARG A 39 -16.64 -4.54 3.39
C ARG A 39 -17.40 -5.35 4.43
N ASN A 40 -16.69 -5.76 5.48
CA ASN A 40 -17.26 -6.54 6.57
C ASN A 40 -16.50 -6.28 7.87
N ARG A 41 -17.19 -6.33 8.99
CA ARG A 41 -16.61 -6.22 10.32
C ARG A 41 -17.17 -7.30 11.24
N ARG A 42 -16.29 -7.90 12.01
CA ARG A 42 -16.58 -8.82 13.10
C ARG A 42 -16.00 -8.26 14.40
N GLU A 43 -16.24 -8.92 15.51
CA GLU A 43 -15.75 -8.48 16.81
C GLU A 43 -14.23 -8.20 16.80
N ASN A 44 -13.44 -9.13 16.29
CA ASN A 44 -11.97 -9.00 16.27
C ASN A 44 -11.35 -9.12 14.88
N ALA A 45 -12.11 -8.79 13.84
CA ALA A 45 -11.62 -8.78 12.47
C ALA A 45 -12.35 -7.75 11.60
N ALA A 46 -11.68 -7.27 10.55
CA ALA A 46 -12.29 -6.42 9.52
C ALA A 46 -11.74 -6.79 8.15
N PHE A 47 -12.55 -6.56 7.12
CA PHE A 47 -12.22 -6.82 5.73
C PHE A 47 -12.48 -5.56 4.92
N LEU A 48 -11.45 -5.08 4.22
CA LEU A 48 -11.47 -3.82 3.49
C LEU A 48 -11.07 -4.05 2.03
N GLY A 49 -11.57 -3.22 1.15
CA GLY A 49 -11.31 -3.32 -0.28
C GLY A 49 -11.04 -1.99 -0.94
N ALA A 50 -10.15 -1.99 -1.93
CA ALA A 50 -9.84 -0.86 -2.79
C ALA A 50 -10.73 -0.86 -4.04
N SER A 51 -11.11 -2.03 -4.55
CA SER A 51 -11.94 -2.20 -5.74
C SER A 51 -13.23 -2.96 -5.44
N GLU A 52 -14.25 -2.76 -6.26
CA GLU A 52 -15.52 -3.52 -6.13
C GLU A 52 -15.44 -4.92 -6.74
N GLU A 53 -14.40 -5.20 -7.52
CA GLU A 53 -14.20 -6.50 -8.17
C GLU A 53 -13.74 -7.59 -7.20
N GLN A 54 -13.06 -7.20 -6.12
CA GLN A 54 -12.57 -8.10 -5.09
C GLN A 54 -13.48 -8.06 -3.85
N SER A 55 -13.66 -9.19 -3.19
CA SER A 55 -14.37 -9.23 -1.92
C SER A 55 -13.66 -8.37 -0.85
N HIS A 56 -12.35 -8.39 -0.83
CA HIS A 56 -11.46 -7.57 -0.02
C HIS A 56 -10.02 -7.77 -0.50
N GLU A 57 -9.19 -6.76 -0.35
CA GLU A 57 -7.74 -6.83 -0.56
C GLU A 57 -6.97 -6.82 0.76
N LEU A 58 -7.59 -6.36 1.83
CA LEU A 58 -7.00 -6.32 3.17
C LEU A 58 -7.92 -6.95 4.20
N ALA A 59 -7.37 -7.89 4.98
CA ALA A 59 -8.01 -8.43 6.18
C ALA A 59 -7.20 -8.01 7.42
N LEU A 60 -7.89 -7.56 8.46
CA LEU A 60 -7.31 -7.14 9.74
C LEU A 60 -7.76 -8.09 10.84
N PHE A 61 -6.82 -8.54 11.67
CA PHE A 61 -7.09 -9.43 12.82
C PHE A 61 -6.46 -8.84 14.08
N GLY A 62 -7.28 -8.57 15.10
CA GLY A 62 -6.85 -7.97 16.36
C GLY A 62 -6.08 -8.94 17.25
N LEU A 63 -4.99 -8.47 17.83
CA LEU A 63 -4.19 -9.20 18.82
C LEU A 63 -4.30 -8.62 20.22
N GLY A 64 -4.80 -7.38 20.37
CA GLY A 64 -4.81 -6.63 21.61
C GLY A 64 -3.63 -5.69 21.75
N ASP A 65 -3.80 -4.67 22.60
CA ASP A 65 -2.88 -3.52 22.72
C ASP A 65 -1.46 -3.87 23.19
N THR A 66 -1.29 -5.01 23.85
CA THR A 66 0.02 -5.46 24.35
C THR A 66 0.86 -6.22 23.32
N ALA A 67 0.33 -6.47 22.13
CA ALA A 67 1.05 -7.17 21.08
C ALA A 67 2.28 -6.37 20.62
N GLU A 68 3.40 -7.07 20.41
CA GLU A 68 4.60 -6.46 19.83
C GLU A 68 4.35 -6.03 18.38
N GLY A 69 5.04 -4.99 17.93
CA GLY A 69 4.99 -4.52 16.56
C GLY A 69 5.83 -5.37 15.60
N PRO A 70 5.82 -5.02 14.31
CA PRO A 70 6.68 -5.66 13.33
C PRO A 70 8.15 -5.52 13.71
N ASP A 71 8.94 -6.59 13.54
CA ASP A 71 10.39 -6.55 13.71
C ASP A 71 11.04 -6.12 12.38
N PRO A 72 11.63 -4.92 12.29
CA PRO A 72 12.25 -4.43 11.05
C PRO A 72 13.55 -5.18 10.68
N LYS A 73 14.05 -6.03 11.57
CA LYS A 73 15.25 -6.86 11.36
C LYS A 73 14.91 -8.33 11.16
N GLY A 74 13.67 -8.72 11.41
CA GLY A 74 13.19 -10.08 11.23
C GLY A 74 12.86 -10.42 9.78
N VAL A 75 12.91 -11.69 9.45
CA VAL A 75 12.40 -12.17 8.16
C VAL A 75 10.88 -12.05 8.15
N GLY A 76 10.29 -11.39 7.13
CA GLY A 76 8.86 -11.17 7.02
C GLY A 76 8.51 -10.29 5.84
N MET A 77 7.30 -9.74 5.86
CA MET A 77 6.86 -8.76 4.87
C MET A 77 7.58 -7.43 5.13
N TYR A 78 8.24 -6.89 4.11
CA TYR A 78 8.85 -5.57 4.20
C TYR A 78 7.77 -4.47 4.12
N HIS A 79 7.02 -4.43 3.02
CA HIS A 79 5.87 -3.54 2.86
C HIS A 79 4.81 -4.16 1.94
N MET A 80 3.63 -3.57 1.90
CA MET A 80 2.65 -3.77 0.84
C MET A 80 2.45 -2.46 0.09
N ALA A 81 2.20 -2.55 -1.23
CA ALA A 81 2.12 -1.39 -2.10
C ALA A 81 0.72 -1.23 -2.71
N TRP A 82 0.20 0.00 -2.65
CA TRP A 82 -1.08 0.42 -3.24
C TRP A 82 -0.81 1.25 -4.49
N GLN A 83 -1.30 0.79 -5.62
CA GLN A 83 -1.14 1.49 -6.89
C GLN A 83 -2.21 2.56 -7.06
N MET A 84 -1.77 3.78 -7.39
CA MET A 84 -2.65 4.89 -7.76
C MET A 84 -2.89 4.92 -9.27
N ALA A 85 -4.07 5.35 -9.68
CA ALA A 85 -4.45 5.41 -11.11
C ALA A 85 -3.64 6.48 -11.88
N SER A 86 -3.27 7.58 -11.21
CA SER A 86 -2.50 8.66 -11.80
C SER A 86 -1.50 9.26 -10.80
N PHE A 87 -0.57 10.07 -11.30
CA PHE A 87 0.31 10.85 -10.42
C PHE A 87 -0.46 11.88 -9.60
N ALA A 88 -1.51 12.49 -10.16
CA ALA A 88 -2.38 13.41 -9.44
C ALA A 88 -3.12 12.73 -8.27
N ASP A 89 -3.55 11.46 -8.44
CA ASP A 89 -4.13 10.68 -7.34
C ASP A 89 -3.09 10.38 -6.26
N LEU A 90 -1.83 10.13 -6.64
CA LEU A 90 -0.75 9.96 -5.69
C LEU A 90 -0.45 11.25 -4.90
N GLU A 91 -0.50 12.42 -5.55
CA GLU A 91 -0.37 13.72 -4.87
C GLU A 91 -1.50 13.94 -3.85
N GLN A 92 -2.76 13.70 -4.23
CA GLN A 92 -3.91 13.80 -3.32
C GLN A 92 -3.81 12.79 -2.16
N PHE A 93 -3.35 11.58 -2.44
CA PHE A 93 -3.10 10.58 -1.40
C PHE A 93 -2.03 11.06 -0.42
N HIS A 94 -0.93 11.60 -0.92
CA HIS A 94 0.14 12.15 -0.11
C HIS A 94 -0.33 13.32 0.78
N GLU A 95 -1.10 14.26 0.23
CA GLU A 95 -1.71 15.34 1.00
C GLU A 95 -2.62 14.80 2.13
N ARG A 96 -3.37 13.73 1.86
CA ARG A 96 -4.20 13.08 2.86
C ARG A 96 -3.37 12.43 3.97
N LEU A 97 -2.25 11.76 3.64
CA LEU A 97 -1.30 11.26 4.64
C LEU A 97 -0.82 12.39 5.58
N LEU A 98 -0.40 13.51 5.01
CA LEU A 98 0.09 14.66 5.78
C LEU A 98 -1.02 15.28 6.65
N THR A 99 -2.21 15.46 6.11
CA THR A 99 -3.37 16.03 6.82
C THR A 99 -3.77 15.18 8.02
N HIS A 100 -3.68 13.86 7.91
CA HIS A 100 -3.97 12.93 8.99
C HIS A 100 -2.77 12.63 9.91
N GLY A 101 -1.62 13.27 9.68
CA GLY A 101 -0.43 13.07 10.51
C GLY A 101 0.18 11.68 10.40
N ALA A 102 -0.01 10.99 9.27
CA ALA A 102 0.60 9.69 9.05
C ALA A 102 2.13 9.79 9.04
N LYS A 103 2.80 8.82 9.66
CA LYS A 103 4.26 8.80 9.72
C LYS A 103 4.83 8.41 8.36
N ILE A 104 5.49 9.35 7.70
CA ILE A 104 6.20 9.09 6.44
C ILE A 104 7.51 8.36 6.73
N ALA A 105 7.77 7.27 6.01
CA ALA A 105 9.02 6.52 6.06
C ALA A 105 10.04 7.05 5.04
N GLY A 106 9.58 7.45 3.85
CA GLY A 106 10.45 7.98 2.82
C GLY A 106 9.82 8.09 1.45
N TYR A 107 10.67 8.40 0.47
CA TYR A 107 10.34 8.55 -0.95
C TYR A 107 11.45 7.90 -1.78
N SER A 108 11.12 7.33 -2.93
CA SER A 108 12.12 6.89 -3.88
C SER A 108 12.59 8.06 -4.76
N ASP A 109 13.86 8.02 -5.15
CA ASP A 109 14.40 8.94 -6.15
C ASP A 109 14.23 8.43 -7.59
N THR A 110 13.81 7.18 -7.76
CA THR A 110 13.71 6.50 -9.06
C THR A 110 12.30 6.08 -9.44
N SER A 111 11.34 6.24 -8.53
CA SER A 111 9.93 5.91 -8.75
C SER A 111 9.01 6.96 -8.13
N CYS A 112 7.77 7.03 -8.62
CA CYS A 112 6.76 7.94 -8.09
C CYS A 112 6.05 7.26 -6.94
N ASN A 113 6.55 7.42 -5.70
CA ASN A 113 5.99 6.77 -4.53
C ASN A 113 6.15 7.59 -3.25
N VAL A 114 5.43 7.18 -2.22
CA VAL A 114 5.63 7.54 -0.82
C VAL A 114 5.53 6.28 0.03
N MET A 115 6.45 6.12 0.98
CA MET A 115 6.45 5.05 1.97
C MET A 115 6.03 5.64 3.31
N PHE A 116 5.15 4.95 4.03
CA PHE A 116 4.54 5.40 5.27
C PHE A 116 4.21 4.22 6.19
N PHE A 117 3.88 4.51 7.44
CA PHE A 117 3.53 3.48 8.42
C PHE A 117 2.04 3.53 8.78
N ASP A 118 1.46 2.35 8.99
CA ASP A 118 0.19 2.23 9.66
C ASP A 118 0.32 2.46 11.18
N PRO A 119 -0.78 2.52 11.96
CA PRO A 119 -0.71 2.74 13.40
C PRO A 119 0.04 1.67 14.20
N ASP A 120 0.21 0.48 13.64
CA ASP A 120 0.93 -0.62 14.27
C ASP A 120 2.40 -0.71 13.88
N GLY A 121 2.83 0.11 12.91
CA GLY A 121 4.20 0.16 12.41
C GLY A 121 4.45 -0.73 11.20
N ASN A 122 3.40 -1.27 10.58
CA ASN A 122 3.55 -1.93 9.28
C ASN A 122 3.91 -0.88 8.24
N GLU A 123 4.93 -1.15 7.43
CA GLU A 123 5.34 -0.26 6.35
C GLU A 123 4.46 -0.49 5.12
N LEU A 124 4.03 0.61 4.53
CA LEU A 124 3.15 0.67 3.37
C LEU A 124 3.80 1.54 2.30
N GLU A 125 3.46 1.28 1.06
CA GLU A 125 3.83 2.11 -0.08
C GLU A 125 2.56 2.53 -0.82
N ALA A 126 2.50 3.77 -1.27
CA ALA A 126 1.61 4.21 -2.32
C ALA A 126 2.44 4.66 -3.51
N PHE A 127 2.09 4.21 -4.71
CA PHE A 127 2.88 4.50 -5.90
C PHE A 127 2.02 4.71 -7.15
N TRP A 128 2.55 5.45 -8.09
CA TRP A 128 2.04 5.50 -9.44
C TRP A 128 3.03 4.86 -10.41
N GLU A 129 2.56 3.85 -11.13
CA GLU A 129 3.35 3.22 -12.19
C GLU A 129 3.34 4.13 -13.43
N ALA A 130 4.39 4.93 -13.57
CA ALA A 130 4.51 5.81 -14.73
C ALA A 130 4.53 5.00 -16.04
N PRO A 131 3.93 5.51 -17.14
CA PRO A 131 3.99 4.88 -18.45
C PRO A 131 5.41 4.50 -18.86
N LYS A 132 5.54 3.41 -19.60
CA LYS A 132 6.85 2.87 -20.01
C LYS A 132 7.71 3.92 -20.70
N GLU A 133 7.09 4.70 -21.56
CA GLU A 133 7.76 5.76 -22.35
C GLU A 133 8.38 6.83 -21.44
N LEU A 134 7.66 7.25 -20.39
CA LEU A 134 8.18 8.20 -19.41
C LEU A 134 9.31 7.61 -18.57
N ARG A 135 9.20 6.34 -18.20
CA ARG A 135 10.25 5.63 -17.44
C ARG A 135 11.51 5.44 -18.28
N GLU A 136 11.38 5.16 -19.56
CA GLU A 136 12.51 5.04 -20.50
C GLU A 136 13.16 6.39 -20.74
N GLU A 137 12.37 7.46 -20.92
CA GLU A 137 12.87 8.82 -21.06
C GLU A 137 13.68 9.26 -19.84
N ALA A 138 13.14 9.03 -18.64
CA ALA A 138 13.81 9.41 -17.39
C ALA A 138 15.16 8.68 -17.16
N ARG A 139 15.36 7.52 -17.80
CA ARG A 139 16.61 6.75 -17.72
C ARG A 139 17.68 7.17 -18.73
N ARG A 140 17.32 7.97 -19.74
CA ARG A 140 18.27 8.43 -20.76
C ARG A 140 19.20 9.52 -20.19
N PRO A 141 20.46 9.59 -20.59
CA PRO A 141 21.30 10.71 -20.27
C PRO A 141 20.67 12.03 -20.76
N GLY A 142 20.40 12.98 -19.84
CA GLY A 142 19.72 14.24 -20.15
C GLY A 142 18.22 14.13 -20.37
N GLY A 143 17.61 12.98 -20.12
CA GLY A 143 16.14 12.79 -20.18
C GLY A 143 15.42 13.53 -19.06
N ASN A 144 14.13 13.79 -19.27
CA ASN A 144 13.28 14.43 -18.26
C ASN A 144 13.04 13.46 -17.09
N PRO A 145 13.26 13.89 -15.84
CA PRO A 145 12.98 13.03 -14.69
C PRO A 145 11.48 12.75 -14.54
N LEU A 146 11.15 11.64 -13.87
CA LEU A 146 9.77 11.38 -13.45
C LEU A 146 9.29 12.47 -12.48
N PRO A 147 7.97 12.77 -12.45
CA PRO A 147 7.40 13.69 -11.48
C PRO A 147 7.67 13.20 -10.05
N ARG A 148 7.78 14.12 -9.11
CA ARG A 148 8.07 13.84 -7.70
C ARG A 148 7.06 14.53 -6.81
N LEU A 149 6.71 13.84 -5.71
CA LEU A 149 5.92 14.45 -4.65
C LEU A 149 6.70 15.61 -4.00
N ALA A 150 5.99 16.66 -3.61
CA ALA A 150 6.54 17.72 -2.76
C ALA A 150 6.89 17.14 -1.39
N ARG A 151 8.11 17.44 -0.91
CA ARG A 151 8.62 16.96 0.39
C ARG A 151 8.47 18.04 1.45
#